data_9fa9b1b8881cd35e8d1b2a0d865e6836
#
_entry.id   9fa9b1b8881cd35e8d1b2a0d865e6836
#
_cell.length_a   1.000
_cell.length_b   1.000
_cell.length_c   1.000
_cell.angle_alpha   90.00
_cell.angle_beta   90.00
_cell.angle_gamma   90.00
#
_symmetry.space_group_name_H-M   'P 1'
#
loop_
_entity.id
_entity.type
_entity.pdbx_description
1 polymer ?
#
loop_
_entity_poly.entity_id
_entity_poly.type
_entity_poly.pdbx_seq_one_letter_code
_entity_poly.pdbx_strand_id
1 'polypeptide(L)'
;MTEHLVDLAVIGAGPAGLAAALAAAEAGVRVAVVDAGVRPGGQFWRSPAPGAGPFRPATLHHGWHWFTSTDDRLTELAGTGRVLRLAGHHVWSVQAAGDQWAVHCVLGAEPRQHGTSAPVTVHARRLVLATGAYDRQLPFPGWDLPGVITAGGAQALLKGNLVVAGQRVIVAGTGPFLLPVADGLARHGARVAAVIEANSPLGFARFPGAVLGATGKLGEATGYAGRLLRHRVAVHHRHVVLGALGTDRLTGVLVGRLDRNGRVRAGTERQIDCDVLAVGWGFTPQLELPLQLGCATHLDVDKSLVVTVDDDQATSVAGVWAAGEATGVGGADLATVEGRIAGLAAAASLGADAVADGRPLRRRRSSLRGFASAMHQVYPIPDIVLERCSDETLVCRCEEVDAGSIRRAVVDLGATEARTVKLLARPGMGWCQGRVCGFATACLTARHTGRAVAEPDLRAFADRSIATPVPLGRLAAPLADEQPDGDGG
;
A
#
# COMPACT_ATOMS: atom_id res chain seq x y z
N MET A 1 9.19 22.66 19.67
CA MET A 1 9.37 21.55 18.69
C MET A 1 10.47 20.63 19.20
N THR A 2 10.24 19.31 19.13
CA THR A 2 11.32 18.35 19.48
C THR A 2 12.13 18.07 18.23
N GLU A 3 13.45 18.26 18.30
CA GLU A 3 14.37 18.02 17.19
C GLU A 3 15.28 16.85 17.50
N HIS A 4 15.49 16.00 16.50
CA HIS A 4 16.41 14.86 16.58
C HIS A 4 17.41 14.93 15.42
N LEU A 5 18.67 14.66 15.72
CA LEU A 5 19.74 14.59 14.72
C LEU A 5 20.22 13.17 14.58
N VAL A 6 20.17 12.64 13.35
CA VAL A 6 20.60 11.28 13.00
C VAL A 6 21.39 11.28 11.68
N ASP A 7 22.02 10.16 11.35
CA ASP A 7 22.71 10.03 10.07
C ASP A 7 21.75 9.59 8.95
N LEU A 8 20.78 8.73 9.28
CA LEU A 8 19.81 8.19 8.34
C LEU A 8 18.39 8.25 8.94
N ALA A 9 17.42 8.74 8.17
CA ALA A 9 16.00 8.56 8.48
C ALA A 9 15.38 7.54 7.54
N VAL A 10 14.69 6.55 8.11
CA VAL A 10 13.91 5.52 7.40
C VAL A 10 12.43 5.82 7.64
N ILE A 11 11.69 6.10 6.55
CA ILE A 11 10.27 6.45 6.61
C ILE A 11 9.44 5.23 6.25
N GLY A 12 8.78 4.66 7.26
CA GLY A 12 8.01 3.43 7.22
C GLY A 12 8.70 2.27 7.95
N ALA A 13 7.97 1.59 8.85
CA ALA A 13 8.41 0.40 9.59
C ALA A 13 7.74 -0.89 9.08
N GLY A 14 7.46 -0.96 7.77
CA GLY A 14 7.09 -2.18 7.08
C GLY A 14 8.30 -3.07 6.78
N PRO A 15 8.13 -4.17 6.01
CA PRO A 15 9.22 -5.11 5.68
C PRO A 15 10.48 -4.43 5.13
N ALA A 16 10.33 -3.49 4.20
CA ALA A 16 11.46 -2.77 3.62
C ALA A 16 12.15 -1.85 4.63
N GLY A 17 11.37 -1.06 5.39
CA GLY A 17 11.96 -0.12 6.34
C GLY A 17 12.65 -0.78 7.51
N LEU A 18 12.09 -1.87 8.06
CA LEU A 18 12.75 -2.65 9.12
C LEU A 18 14.07 -3.26 8.65
N ALA A 19 14.08 -3.81 7.42
CA ALA A 19 15.29 -4.37 6.83
C ALA A 19 16.36 -3.29 6.56
N ALA A 20 15.95 -2.11 6.08
CA ALA A 20 16.86 -0.99 5.84
C ALA A 20 17.45 -0.44 7.14
N ALA A 21 16.59 -0.24 8.14
CA ALA A 21 17.00 0.28 9.43
C ALA A 21 17.99 -0.65 10.15
N LEU A 22 17.68 -1.97 10.16
CA LEU A 22 18.57 -2.96 10.78
C LEU A 22 19.93 -3.00 10.07
N ALA A 23 19.92 -3.10 8.73
CA ALA A 23 21.15 -3.16 7.93
C ALA A 23 22.05 -1.93 8.14
N ALA A 24 21.48 -0.73 8.16
CA ALA A 24 22.24 0.49 8.40
C ALA A 24 22.73 0.61 9.85
N ALA A 25 21.89 0.27 10.81
CA ALA A 25 22.25 0.37 12.24
C ALA A 25 23.36 -0.64 12.61
N GLU A 26 23.34 -1.84 12.06
CA GLU A 26 24.40 -2.85 12.24
C GLU A 26 25.71 -2.43 11.55
N ALA A 27 25.63 -1.65 10.46
CA ALA A 27 26.80 -1.04 9.84
C ALA A 27 27.35 0.20 10.60
N GLY A 28 26.80 0.51 11.78
CA GLY A 28 27.32 1.57 12.64
C GLY A 28 26.65 2.95 12.47
N VAL A 29 25.64 3.10 11.62
CA VAL A 29 24.92 4.33 11.35
C VAL A 29 23.86 4.60 12.42
N ARG A 30 23.68 5.86 12.85
CA ARG A 30 22.55 6.26 13.71
C ARG A 30 21.30 6.44 12.87
N VAL A 31 20.27 5.68 13.18
CA VAL A 31 19.05 5.58 12.38
C VAL A 31 17.82 6.06 13.13
N ALA A 32 17.00 6.92 12.52
CA ALA A 32 15.62 7.14 12.97
C ALA A 32 14.66 6.32 12.09
N VAL A 33 13.77 5.57 12.72
CA VAL A 33 12.65 4.90 12.06
C VAL A 33 11.36 5.63 12.39
N VAL A 34 10.73 6.23 11.39
CA VAL A 34 9.49 7.00 11.53
C VAL A 34 8.35 6.25 10.87
N ASP A 35 7.31 5.92 11.62
CA ASP A 35 6.16 5.19 11.09
C ASP A 35 4.83 5.73 11.62
N ALA A 36 3.84 5.84 10.75
CA ALA A 36 2.48 6.25 11.10
C ALA A 36 1.75 5.20 11.95
N GLY A 37 2.17 3.95 11.88
CA GLY A 37 1.66 2.87 12.72
C GLY A 37 2.20 2.94 14.13
N VAL A 38 1.36 2.67 15.10
CA VAL A 38 1.77 2.59 16.53
C VAL A 38 2.62 1.33 16.83
N ARG A 39 2.67 0.39 15.92
CA ARG A 39 3.48 -0.83 15.98
C ARG A 39 4.17 -1.09 14.65
N PRO A 40 5.41 -1.63 14.68
CA PRO A 40 6.14 -1.99 13.47
C PRO A 40 5.50 -3.18 12.74
N GLY A 41 5.98 -3.45 11.53
CA GLY A 41 5.52 -4.55 10.69
C GLY A 41 4.68 -4.11 9.50
N GLY A 42 4.25 -2.84 9.45
CA GLY A 42 3.45 -2.27 8.38
C GLY A 42 2.14 -3.02 8.15
N GLN A 43 1.73 -3.19 6.90
CA GLN A 43 0.51 -3.92 6.56
C GLN A 43 0.72 -5.45 6.61
N PHE A 44 1.92 -5.92 6.35
CA PHE A 44 2.19 -7.36 6.22
C PHE A 44 2.23 -8.07 7.60
N TRP A 45 2.98 -7.54 8.58
CA TRP A 45 3.05 -8.05 9.95
C TRP A 45 2.21 -7.25 10.94
N ARG A 46 1.13 -6.64 10.47
CA ARG A 46 0.18 -5.95 11.35
C ARG A 46 -0.27 -6.90 12.46
N SER A 47 -0.22 -6.44 13.69
CA SER A 47 -0.54 -7.22 14.88
C SER A 47 -1.49 -6.48 15.82
N PRO A 48 -2.30 -7.19 16.62
CA PRO A 48 -3.24 -6.57 17.57
C PRO A 48 -2.50 -5.92 18.74
N ALA A 49 -3.18 -5.02 19.45
CA ALA A 49 -2.68 -4.46 20.70
C ALA A 49 -2.42 -5.56 21.75
N PRO A 50 -1.42 -5.40 22.63
CA PRO A 50 -1.25 -6.28 23.77
C PRO A 50 -2.56 -6.37 24.55
N GLY A 51 -3.01 -7.59 24.88
CA GLY A 51 -4.26 -7.80 25.60
C GLY A 51 -5.56 -7.78 24.77
N ALA A 52 -5.48 -7.55 23.45
CA ALA A 52 -6.67 -7.54 22.58
C ALA A 52 -7.36 -8.91 22.42
N GLY A 53 -6.73 -9.99 22.89
CA GLY A 53 -7.25 -11.35 22.79
C GLY A 53 -6.18 -12.39 22.44
N PRO A 54 -6.56 -13.65 22.25
CA PRO A 54 -5.62 -14.72 21.93
C PRO A 54 -5.08 -14.56 20.52
N PHE A 55 -3.86 -14.04 20.42
CA PHE A 55 -3.14 -13.86 19.15
C PHE A 55 -2.24 -15.07 18.84
N ARG A 56 -2.48 -15.68 17.68
CA ARG A 56 -1.68 -16.81 17.17
C ARG A 56 -0.99 -16.41 15.86
N PRO A 57 0.24 -15.85 15.91
CA PRO A 57 0.92 -15.29 14.72
C PRO A 57 1.04 -16.30 13.57
N ALA A 58 1.35 -17.55 13.86
CA ALA A 58 1.51 -18.60 12.84
C ALA A 58 0.25 -18.89 12.03
N THR A 59 -0.93 -18.43 12.48
CA THR A 59 -2.17 -18.58 11.73
C THR A 59 -2.46 -17.41 10.79
N LEU A 60 -1.81 -16.27 11.02
CA LEU A 60 -2.09 -15.01 10.32
C LEU A 60 -0.90 -14.48 9.52
N HIS A 61 0.33 -14.90 9.87
CA HIS A 61 1.53 -14.32 9.31
C HIS A 61 2.48 -15.38 8.75
N HIS A 62 3.06 -15.05 7.60
CA HIS A 62 4.23 -15.73 7.06
C HIS A 62 5.49 -14.94 7.48
N GLY A 63 6.61 -15.67 7.74
CA GLY A 63 7.87 -15.03 8.13
C GLY A 63 7.84 -14.29 9.46
N TRP A 64 6.95 -14.67 10.41
CA TRP A 64 6.79 -14.00 11.70
C TRP A 64 8.08 -14.03 12.53
N HIS A 65 8.84 -15.13 12.50
CA HIS A 65 10.11 -15.25 13.21
C HIS A 65 11.13 -14.19 12.73
N TRP A 66 11.24 -13.97 11.42
CA TRP A 66 12.12 -12.93 10.89
C TRP A 66 11.70 -11.53 11.41
N PHE A 67 10.43 -11.25 11.42
CA PHE A 67 9.90 -9.99 11.92
C PHE A 67 10.23 -9.78 13.40
N THR A 68 9.94 -10.77 14.26
CA THR A 68 10.19 -10.63 15.70
C THR A 68 11.68 -10.52 15.99
N SER A 69 12.54 -11.35 15.39
CA SER A 69 13.99 -11.24 15.58
C SER A 69 14.57 -9.90 15.10
N THR A 70 14.01 -9.34 14.02
CA THR A 70 14.42 -8.03 13.52
C THR A 70 13.96 -6.91 14.46
N ASP A 71 12.72 -6.97 14.95
CA ASP A 71 12.18 -5.98 15.88
C ASP A 71 12.86 -6.02 17.24
N ASP A 72 13.17 -7.20 17.77
CA ASP A 72 13.94 -7.40 19.00
C ASP A 72 15.34 -6.78 18.85
N ARG A 73 16.03 -7.05 17.73
CA ARG A 73 17.36 -6.50 17.48
C ARG A 73 17.34 -4.97 17.34
N LEU A 74 16.35 -4.39 16.66
CA LEU A 74 16.17 -2.94 16.59
C LEU A 74 15.85 -2.33 17.95
N THR A 75 15.16 -3.06 18.83
CA THR A 75 14.87 -2.64 20.21
C THR A 75 16.15 -2.62 21.06
N GLU A 76 17.00 -3.63 20.95
CA GLU A 76 18.33 -3.65 21.58
C GLU A 76 19.18 -2.45 21.14
N LEU A 77 19.23 -2.18 19.81
CA LEU A 77 19.97 -1.06 19.24
C LEU A 77 19.38 0.29 19.66
N ALA A 78 18.07 0.37 19.91
CA ALA A 78 17.44 1.58 20.48
C ALA A 78 17.89 1.81 21.93
N GLY A 79 18.04 0.75 22.73
CA GLY A 79 18.58 0.84 24.09
C GLY A 79 20.00 1.38 24.16
N THR A 80 20.80 1.26 23.08
CA THR A 80 22.14 1.82 22.96
C THR A 80 22.18 3.23 22.36
N GLY A 81 21.04 3.82 22.00
CA GLY A 81 20.95 5.12 21.29
C GLY A 81 21.32 5.05 19.80
N ARG A 82 21.57 3.86 19.25
CA ARG A 82 21.87 3.67 17.81
C ARG A 82 20.62 3.84 16.93
N VAL A 83 19.45 3.48 17.44
CA VAL A 83 18.19 3.57 16.73
C VAL A 83 17.20 4.43 17.51
N LEU A 84 16.62 5.44 16.88
CA LEU A 84 15.48 6.21 17.36
C LEU A 84 14.21 5.65 16.72
N ARG A 85 13.22 5.30 17.53
CA ARG A 85 11.92 4.79 17.03
C ARG A 85 10.81 5.81 17.28
N LEU A 86 10.22 6.32 16.22
CA LEU A 86 9.09 7.27 16.24
C LEU A 86 7.84 6.58 15.67
N ALA A 87 7.23 5.75 16.52
CA ALA A 87 5.97 5.08 16.20
C ALA A 87 4.78 6.04 16.36
N GLY A 88 3.74 5.86 15.55
CA GLY A 88 2.56 6.73 15.53
C GLY A 88 2.81 8.12 14.92
N HIS A 89 3.95 8.35 14.31
CA HIS A 89 4.33 9.65 13.74
C HIS A 89 4.09 9.69 12.23
N HIS A 90 3.20 10.57 11.81
CA HIS A 90 2.91 10.81 10.40
C HIS A 90 3.88 11.84 9.82
N VAL A 91 4.70 11.44 8.86
CA VAL A 91 5.53 12.37 8.09
C VAL A 91 4.63 13.10 7.10
N TRP A 92 4.56 14.41 7.21
CA TRP A 92 3.73 15.23 6.34
C TRP A 92 4.53 16.07 5.34
N SER A 93 5.83 16.34 5.64
CA SER A 93 6.72 17.04 4.73
C SER A 93 8.17 16.60 4.95
N VAL A 94 8.95 16.61 3.88
CA VAL A 94 10.40 16.46 3.90
C VAL A 94 11.01 17.57 3.06
N GLN A 95 11.96 18.29 3.63
CA GLN A 95 12.59 19.46 2.99
C GLN A 95 14.11 19.37 3.07
N ALA A 96 14.79 19.90 2.05
CA ALA A 96 16.23 20.08 2.11
C ALA A 96 16.58 21.18 3.13
N ALA A 97 17.56 20.91 4.00
CA ALA A 97 18.06 21.79 5.03
C ALA A 97 19.60 21.78 5.02
N GLY A 98 20.18 22.56 4.11
CA GLY A 98 21.63 22.54 3.84
C GLY A 98 22.05 21.20 3.23
N ASP A 99 22.97 20.49 3.89
CA ASP A 99 23.47 19.14 3.52
C ASP A 99 22.64 17.99 4.14
N GLN A 100 21.53 18.31 4.78
CA GLN A 100 20.63 17.42 5.49
C GLN A 100 19.19 17.50 4.94
N TRP A 101 18.35 16.61 5.44
CA TRP A 101 16.92 16.56 5.22
C TRP A 101 16.19 16.83 6.54
N ALA A 102 15.26 17.77 6.55
CA ALA A 102 14.34 17.98 7.66
C ALA A 102 13.05 17.17 7.40
N VAL A 103 12.82 16.14 8.21
CA VAL A 103 11.63 15.26 8.14
C VAL A 103 10.65 15.74 9.21
N HIS A 104 9.57 16.39 8.77
CA HIS A 104 8.54 16.95 9.64
C HIS A 104 7.46 15.95 9.94
N CYS A 105 7.23 15.69 11.22
CA CYS A 105 6.31 14.68 11.70
C CYS A 105 5.32 15.26 12.71
N VAL A 106 4.15 14.66 12.76
CA VAL A 106 3.16 14.87 13.82
C VAL A 106 2.72 13.53 14.38
N LEU A 107 2.50 13.44 15.68
CA LEU A 107 1.91 12.26 16.30
C LEU A 107 0.48 12.11 15.78
N GLY A 108 0.10 10.91 15.32
CA GLY A 108 -1.24 10.62 14.86
C GLY A 108 -2.29 10.90 15.93
N ALA A 109 -3.48 11.33 15.51
CA ALA A 109 -4.59 11.50 16.42
C ALA A 109 -5.11 10.14 16.88
N GLU A 110 -4.86 9.73 18.12
CA GLU A 110 -5.78 8.81 18.78
C GLU A 110 -7.11 9.57 19.00
N PRO A 111 -8.28 8.96 18.67
CA PRO A 111 -9.57 9.66 18.75
C PRO A 111 -9.93 10.20 20.16
N ARG A 112 -9.18 9.83 21.17
CA ARG A 112 -9.45 10.17 22.60
C ARG A 112 -8.40 11.06 23.27
N GLN A 113 -7.32 11.38 22.58
CA GLN A 113 -6.30 12.27 23.13
C GLN A 113 -6.37 13.64 22.45
N HIS A 114 -7.06 14.57 23.09
CA HIS A 114 -7.05 16.01 22.77
C HIS A 114 -5.73 16.69 23.19
N GLY A 115 -4.66 15.93 23.39
CA GLY A 115 -3.36 16.46 23.76
C GLY A 115 -2.66 17.10 22.56
N THR A 116 -2.16 18.29 22.74
CA THR A 116 -1.27 19.02 21.83
C THR A 116 0.14 18.43 21.91
N SER A 117 0.36 17.25 21.30
CA SER A 117 1.74 16.76 21.13
C SER A 117 2.46 17.69 20.15
N ALA A 118 3.57 18.26 20.60
CA ALA A 118 4.39 19.15 19.79
C ALA A 118 4.86 18.45 18.50
N PRO A 119 4.95 19.16 17.37
CA PRO A 119 5.55 18.64 16.16
C PRO A 119 6.99 18.17 16.42
N VAL A 120 7.38 17.10 15.71
CA VAL A 120 8.73 16.53 15.78
C VAL A 120 9.41 16.74 14.43
N THR A 121 10.66 17.19 14.44
CA THR A 121 11.50 17.26 13.24
C THR A 121 12.72 16.35 13.41
N VAL A 122 12.96 15.49 12.43
CA VAL A 122 14.15 14.66 12.36
C VAL A 122 15.06 15.21 11.28
N HIS A 123 16.24 15.65 11.66
CA HIS A 123 17.31 16.06 10.75
C HIS A 123 18.18 14.84 10.43
N ALA A 124 18.29 14.51 9.15
CA ALA A 124 19.04 13.34 8.69
C ALA A 124 19.90 13.67 7.46
N ARG A 125 21.11 13.12 7.41
CA ARG A 125 21.99 13.29 6.24
C ARG A 125 21.53 12.50 5.03
N ARG A 126 20.81 11.38 5.26
CA ARG A 126 20.32 10.48 4.23
C ARG A 126 18.89 10.01 4.52
N LEU A 127 18.17 9.61 3.49
CA LEU A 127 16.80 9.13 3.60
C LEU A 127 16.62 7.76 2.94
N VAL A 128 15.83 6.88 3.56
CA VAL A 128 15.22 5.71 2.91
C VAL A 128 13.71 5.84 2.97
N LEU A 129 13.07 5.86 1.81
CA LEU A 129 11.62 5.92 1.66
C LEU A 129 11.06 4.49 1.52
N ALA A 130 10.40 4.01 2.56
CA ALA A 130 9.76 2.69 2.63
C ALA A 130 8.26 2.83 2.91
N THR A 131 7.61 3.77 2.23
CA THR A 131 6.24 4.24 2.48
C THR A 131 5.15 3.19 2.20
N GLY A 132 5.48 2.13 1.43
CA GLY A 132 4.57 1.04 1.15
C GLY A 132 3.49 1.40 0.12
N ALA A 133 2.33 0.75 0.24
CA ALA A 133 1.19 0.92 -0.65
C ALA A 133 -0.14 0.73 0.11
N TYR A 134 -1.24 1.18 -0.48
CA TYR A 134 -2.61 0.91 -0.04
C TYR A 134 -3.38 0.12 -1.11
N ASP A 135 -4.52 -0.47 -0.70
CA ASP A 135 -5.36 -1.21 -1.63
C ASP A 135 -5.79 -0.36 -2.81
N ARG A 136 -5.63 -0.87 -4.02
CA ARG A 136 -6.21 -0.27 -5.22
C ARG A 136 -7.70 -0.55 -5.26
N GLN A 137 -8.48 0.51 -5.33
CA GLN A 137 -9.92 0.44 -5.44
C GLN A 137 -10.38 0.81 -6.84
N LEU A 138 -11.30 0.03 -7.38
CA LEU A 138 -11.97 0.28 -8.65
C LEU A 138 -13.47 0.26 -8.42
N PRO A 139 -14.19 1.28 -8.91
CA PRO A 139 -15.64 1.37 -8.77
C PRO A 139 -16.35 0.34 -9.64
N PHE A 140 -17.48 -0.13 -9.16
CA PHE A 140 -18.45 -0.95 -9.87
C PHE A 140 -19.85 -0.71 -9.24
N PRO A 141 -20.97 -1.04 -9.90
CA PRO A 141 -22.30 -0.78 -9.33
C PRO A 141 -22.45 -1.36 -7.93
N GLY A 142 -22.80 -0.52 -6.95
CA GLY A 142 -23.02 -0.86 -5.55
C GLY A 142 -21.74 -1.08 -4.71
N TRP A 143 -20.54 -0.76 -5.21
CA TRP A 143 -19.30 -0.92 -4.44
C TRP A 143 -19.21 -0.05 -3.18
N ASP A 144 -20.03 0.97 -3.10
CA ASP A 144 -20.16 1.91 -2.00
C ASP A 144 -21.10 1.45 -0.88
N LEU A 145 -21.83 0.33 -1.07
CA LEU A 145 -22.71 -0.25 -0.05
C LEU A 145 -21.94 -0.65 1.21
N PRO A 146 -22.50 -0.41 2.40
CA PRO A 146 -22.01 -0.99 3.65
C PRO A 146 -21.91 -2.52 3.54
N GLY A 147 -20.72 -3.07 3.84
CA GLY A 147 -20.40 -4.49 3.63
C GLY A 147 -19.44 -4.73 2.44
N VAL A 148 -19.27 -3.75 1.55
CA VAL A 148 -18.19 -3.80 0.54
C VAL A 148 -16.95 -3.13 1.10
N ILE A 149 -15.87 -3.91 1.23
CA ILE A 149 -14.58 -3.48 1.78
C ILE A 149 -13.44 -3.93 0.89
N THR A 150 -12.24 -3.41 1.10
CA THR A 150 -11.06 -3.94 0.40
C THR A 150 -10.59 -5.26 1.01
N ALA A 151 -9.92 -6.09 0.21
CA ALA A 151 -9.32 -7.34 0.67
C ALA A 151 -8.25 -7.09 1.74
N GLY A 152 -7.41 -6.05 1.56
CA GLY A 152 -6.45 -5.61 2.57
C GLY A 152 -7.14 -5.03 3.81
N GLY A 153 -8.26 -4.32 3.67
CA GLY A 153 -9.09 -3.86 4.77
C GLY A 153 -9.63 -5.01 5.62
N ALA A 154 -10.17 -6.05 4.98
CA ALA A 154 -10.60 -7.28 5.67
C ALA A 154 -9.45 -7.94 6.43
N GLN A 155 -8.27 -8.03 5.81
CA GLN A 155 -7.08 -8.57 6.45
C GLN A 155 -6.57 -7.67 7.59
N ALA A 156 -6.65 -6.35 7.44
CA ALA A 156 -6.23 -5.39 8.46
C ALA A 156 -7.11 -5.46 9.72
N LEU A 157 -8.43 -5.61 9.56
CA LEU A 157 -9.36 -5.86 10.67
C LEU A 157 -9.00 -7.15 11.41
N LEU A 158 -8.74 -8.22 10.67
CA LEU A 158 -8.39 -9.51 11.27
C LEU A 158 -7.04 -9.48 11.96
N LYS A 159 -5.98 -9.02 11.29
CA LYS A 159 -4.62 -9.01 11.85
C LYS A 159 -4.44 -7.96 12.95
N GLY A 160 -5.02 -6.78 12.79
CA GLY A 160 -4.84 -5.66 13.70
C GLY A 160 -5.77 -5.65 14.91
N ASN A 161 -6.97 -6.22 14.77
CA ASN A 161 -8.01 -6.12 15.77
C ASN A 161 -8.62 -7.48 16.15
N LEU A 162 -8.23 -8.58 15.52
CA LEU A 162 -8.82 -9.91 15.65
C LEU A 162 -10.32 -9.92 15.32
N VAL A 163 -10.75 -9.01 14.45
CA VAL A 163 -12.15 -8.86 14.02
C VAL A 163 -12.35 -9.49 12.65
N VAL A 164 -13.30 -10.37 12.54
CA VAL A 164 -13.77 -10.92 11.28
C VAL A 164 -14.91 -10.04 10.76
N ALA A 165 -14.73 -9.50 9.55
CA ALA A 165 -15.76 -8.71 8.91
C ALA A 165 -16.85 -9.64 8.35
N GLY A 166 -18.04 -9.63 8.97
CA GLY A 166 -19.22 -10.39 8.55
C GLY A 166 -19.18 -11.89 8.80
N GLN A 167 -20.25 -12.57 8.42
CA GLN A 167 -20.44 -14.02 8.60
C GLN A 167 -20.28 -14.79 7.30
N ARG A 168 -20.81 -14.26 6.19
CA ARG A 168 -20.76 -14.87 4.86
C ARG A 168 -20.03 -13.98 3.89
N VAL A 169 -18.75 -14.29 3.70
CA VAL A 169 -17.82 -13.43 2.97
C VAL A 169 -17.56 -13.96 1.56
N ILE A 170 -17.53 -13.07 0.59
CA ILE A 170 -16.94 -13.31 -0.73
C ILE A 170 -15.64 -12.51 -0.82
N VAL A 171 -14.57 -13.16 -1.28
CA VAL A 171 -13.30 -12.50 -1.61
C VAL A 171 -13.20 -12.45 -3.12
N ALA A 172 -13.04 -11.25 -3.71
CA ALA A 172 -13.08 -11.07 -5.15
C ALA A 172 -11.98 -10.13 -5.66
N GLY A 173 -11.66 -10.22 -6.94
CA GLY A 173 -10.71 -9.32 -7.58
C GLY A 173 -9.70 -10.03 -8.47
N THR A 174 -8.43 -9.68 -8.34
CA THR A 174 -7.35 -10.35 -9.09
C THR A 174 -6.08 -10.48 -8.26
N GLY A 175 -5.38 -11.58 -8.50
CA GLY A 175 -4.06 -11.85 -7.96
C GLY A 175 -4.03 -12.74 -6.72
N PRO A 176 -2.86 -13.32 -6.43
CA PRO A 176 -2.70 -14.33 -5.40
C PRO A 176 -2.93 -13.82 -3.98
N PHE A 177 -3.00 -12.50 -3.76
CA PHE A 177 -3.33 -11.89 -2.46
C PHE A 177 -4.73 -12.28 -1.96
N LEU A 178 -5.66 -12.63 -2.85
CA LEU A 178 -6.99 -13.09 -2.47
C LEU A 178 -6.95 -14.38 -1.64
N LEU A 179 -5.97 -15.26 -1.87
CA LEU A 179 -5.86 -16.55 -1.20
C LEU A 179 -5.54 -16.43 0.31
N PRO A 180 -4.50 -15.68 0.75
CA PRO A 180 -4.24 -15.48 2.18
C PRO A 180 -5.36 -14.71 2.90
N VAL A 181 -6.08 -13.82 2.21
CA VAL A 181 -7.25 -13.15 2.79
C VAL A 181 -8.37 -14.15 3.05
N ALA A 182 -8.72 -14.96 2.05
CA ALA A 182 -9.76 -15.99 2.18
C ALA A 182 -9.40 -17.06 3.22
N ASP A 183 -8.14 -17.55 3.23
CA ASP A 183 -7.64 -18.51 4.22
C ASP A 183 -7.70 -17.93 5.65
N GLY A 184 -7.23 -16.69 5.82
CA GLY A 184 -7.25 -16.01 7.11
C GLY A 184 -8.66 -15.87 7.67
N LEU A 185 -9.61 -15.40 6.87
CA LEU A 185 -11.01 -15.25 7.26
C LEU A 185 -11.66 -16.61 7.59
N ALA A 186 -11.46 -17.63 6.74
CA ALA A 186 -12.01 -18.97 6.96
C ALA A 186 -11.49 -19.63 8.25
N ARG A 187 -10.19 -19.48 8.54
CA ARG A 187 -9.57 -20.02 9.77
C ARG A 187 -10.04 -19.33 11.06
N HIS A 188 -10.57 -18.11 10.94
CA HIS A 188 -11.06 -17.33 12.09
C HIS A 188 -12.59 -17.23 12.16
N GLY A 189 -13.28 -18.17 11.50
CA GLY A 189 -14.71 -18.41 11.70
C GLY A 189 -15.64 -17.77 10.66
N ALA A 190 -15.14 -17.02 9.68
CA ALA A 190 -15.99 -16.58 8.58
C ALA A 190 -16.35 -17.76 7.66
N ARG A 191 -17.59 -17.80 7.19
CA ARG A 191 -17.97 -18.64 6.07
C ARG A 191 -17.57 -17.95 4.76
N VAL A 192 -16.39 -18.26 4.24
CA VAL A 192 -16.00 -17.79 2.92
C VAL A 192 -16.78 -18.57 1.86
N ALA A 193 -17.76 -17.91 1.25
CA ALA A 193 -18.67 -18.55 0.30
C ALA A 193 -17.97 -18.88 -1.03
N ALA A 194 -17.10 -17.98 -1.48
CA ALA A 194 -16.28 -18.18 -2.68
C ALA A 194 -15.10 -17.21 -2.74
N VAL A 195 -14.08 -17.59 -3.51
CA VAL A 195 -13.08 -16.67 -4.07
C VAL A 195 -13.38 -16.48 -5.55
N ILE A 196 -13.56 -15.24 -5.98
CA ILE A 196 -13.88 -14.85 -7.35
C ILE A 196 -12.65 -14.21 -7.97
N GLU A 197 -11.85 -15.00 -8.70
CA GLU A 197 -10.60 -14.56 -9.33
C GLU A 197 -10.83 -14.26 -10.82
N ALA A 198 -10.51 -13.05 -11.23
CA ALA A 198 -10.72 -12.60 -12.61
C ALA A 198 -9.83 -13.32 -13.64
N ASN A 199 -8.69 -13.81 -13.23
CA ASN A 199 -7.70 -14.44 -14.10
C ASN A 199 -7.54 -15.95 -13.80
N SER A 200 -6.49 -16.56 -14.36
CA SER A 200 -6.17 -17.96 -14.16
C SER A 200 -4.67 -18.16 -13.94
N PRO A 201 -4.27 -18.99 -12.95
CA PRO A 201 -2.86 -19.29 -12.69
C PRO A 201 -2.19 -20.02 -13.86
N LEU A 202 -2.96 -20.60 -14.80
CA LEU A 202 -2.42 -21.20 -16.02
C LEU A 202 -1.60 -20.23 -16.87
N GLY A 203 -1.79 -18.91 -16.70
CA GLY A 203 -0.99 -17.87 -17.34
C GLY A 203 0.50 -17.97 -17.02
N PHE A 204 0.89 -18.54 -15.88
CA PHE A 204 2.30 -18.75 -15.51
C PHE A 204 3.05 -19.71 -16.42
N ALA A 205 2.35 -20.54 -17.21
CA ALA A 205 3.00 -21.38 -18.20
C ALA A 205 3.80 -20.59 -19.25
N ARG A 206 3.52 -19.29 -19.41
CA ARG A 206 4.26 -18.39 -20.29
C ARG A 206 5.56 -17.85 -19.67
N PHE A 207 5.77 -18.07 -18.36
CA PHE A 207 6.89 -17.53 -17.58
C PHE A 207 7.63 -18.60 -16.78
N PRO A 208 8.11 -19.71 -17.42
CA PRO A 208 8.70 -20.83 -16.68
C PRO A 208 9.95 -20.42 -15.88
N GLY A 209 10.76 -19.50 -16.40
CA GLY A 209 11.95 -19.01 -15.71
C GLY A 209 11.62 -18.24 -14.41
N ALA A 210 10.57 -17.43 -14.42
CA ALA A 210 10.11 -16.70 -13.23
C ALA A 210 9.60 -17.66 -12.15
N VAL A 211 8.90 -18.73 -12.55
CA VAL A 211 8.39 -19.76 -11.65
C VAL A 211 9.52 -20.56 -11.02
N LEU A 212 10.53 -20.95 -11.80
CA LEU A 212 11.71 -21.68 -11.32
C LEU A 212 12.56 -20.82 -10.35
N GLY A 213 12.63 -19.52 -10.61
CA GLY A 213 13.34 -18.58 -9.72
C GLY A 213 12.63 -18.30 -8.38
N ALA A 214 11.37 -18.70 -8.23
CA ALA A 214 10.54 -18.41 -7.06
C ALA A 214 9.79 -19.65 -6.52
N THR A 215 10.46 -20.79 -6.44
CA THR A 215 9.87 -22.08 -6.02
C THR A 215 9.18 -22.02 -4.65
N GLY A 216 9.67 -21.20 -3.71
CA GLY A 216 9.00 -20.97 -2.42
C GLY A 216 7.59 -20.42 -2.57
N LYS A 217 7.33 -19.57 -3.59
CA LYS A 217 5.99 -19.03 -3.86
C LYS A 217 5.00 -20.06 -4.39
N LEU A 218 5.48 -21.08 -5.10
CA LEU A 218 4.64 -22.22 -5.49
C LEU A 218 4.20 -23.04 -4.26
N GLY A 219 5.13 -23.27 -3.31
CA GLY A 219 4.82 -23.94 -2.05
C GLY A 219 3.78 -23.17 -1.23
N GLU A 220 3.89 -21.85 -1.16
CA GLU A 220 2.88 -21.00 -0.52
C GLU A 220 1.51 -21.16 -1.20
N ALA A 221 1.45 -21.04 -2.53
CA ALA A 221 0.19 -21.11 -3.29
C ALA A 221 -0.50 -22.46 -3.13
N THR A 222 0.25 -23.59 -3.21
CA THR A 222 -0.29 -24.93 -2.98
C THR A 222 -0.77 -25.12 -1.53
N GLY A 223 -0.06 -24.56 -0.58
CA GLY A 223 -0.45 -24.55 0.83
C GLY A 223 -1.80 -23.83 1.04
N TYR A 224 -2.00 -22.64 0.43
CA TYR A 224 -3.28 -21.95 0.48
C TYR A 224 -4.39 -22.76 -0.21
N ALA A 225 -4.14 -23.30 -1.40
CA ALA A 225 -5.12 -24.11 -2.12
C ALA A 225 -5.60 -25.32 -1.29
N GLY A 226 -4.68 -26.05 -0.64
CA GLY A 226 -5.01 -27.18 0.23
C GLY A 226 -5.86 -26.77 1.45
N ARG A 227 -5.56 -25.61 2.07
CA ARG A 227 -6.35 -25.11 3.21
C ARG A 227 -7.74 -24.63 2.79
N LEU A 228 -7.85 -23.89 1.68
CA LEU A 228 -9.14 -23.48 1.14
C LEU A 228 -10.02 -24.66 0.80
N LEU A 229 -9.45 -25.73 0.22
CA LEU A 229 -10.17 -26.98 -0.04
C LEU A 229 -10.68 -27.62 1.27
N ARG A 230 -9.85 -27.67 2.31
CA ARG A 230 -10.24 -28.17 3.66
C ARG A 230 -11.41 -27.37 4.24
N HIS A 231 -11.44 -26.04 4.05
CA HIS A 231 -12.53 -25.17 4.48
C HIS A 231 -13.70 -25.16 3.49
N ARG A 232 -13.66 -25.99 2.41
CA ARG A 232 -14.69 -26.07 1.36
C ARG A 232 -14.94 -24.73 0.67
N VAL A 233 -13.91 -23.90 0.55
CA VAL A 233 -13.97 -22.63 -0.18
C VAL A 233 -13.77 -22.88 -1.67
N ALA A 234 -14.77 -22.56 -2.47
CA ALA A 234 -14.68 -22.65 -3.93
C ALA A 234 -13.87 -21.48 -4.50
N VAL A 235 -12.90 -21.77 -5.37
CA VAL A 235 -12.15 -20.74 -6.11
C VAL A 235 -12.61 -20.75 -7.56
N HIS A 236 -13.24 -19.67 -7.99
CA HIS A 236 -13.76 -19.50 -9.34
C HIS A 236 -12.81 -18.64 -10.16
N HIS A 237 -11.97 -19.26 -10.99
CA HIS A 237 -11.10 -18.58 -11.94
C HIS A 237 -11.87 -18.07 -13.14
N ARG A 238 -11.42 -16.92 -13.70
CA ARG A 238 -12.05 -16.26 -14.84
C ARG A 238 -13.50 -15.86 -14.54
N HIS A 239 -13.73 -15.37 -13.32
CA HIS A 239 -15.00 -14.80 -12.90
C HIS A 239 -14.77 -13.41 -12.32
N VAL A 240 -15.76 -12.53 -12.45
CA VAL A 240 -15.70 -11.15 -11.96
C VAL A 240 -17.02 -10.79 -11.28
N VAL A 241 -16.93 -9.98 -10.23
CA VAL A 241 -18.11 -9.35 -9.65
C VAL A 241 -18.60 -8.27 -10.61
N LEU A 242 -19.86 -8.33 -10.97
CA LEU A 242 -20.51 -7.42 -11.90
C LEU A 242 -21.21 -6.27 -11.19
N GLY A 243 -21.63 -6.50 -9.94
CA GLY A 243 -22.28 -5.53 -9.08
C GLY A 243 -22.51 -6.10 -7.69
N ALA A 244 -22.58 -5.23 -6.71
CA ALA A 244 -23.04 -5.54 -5.37
C ALA A 244 -24.54 -5.25 -5.26
N LEU A 245 -25.26 -6.11 -4.56
CA LEU A 245 -26.72 -6.10 -4.46
C LEU A 245 -27.15 -5.72 -3.03
N GLY A 246 -28.13 -4.85 -2.94
CA GLY A 246 -28.69 -4.38 -1.68
C GLY A 246 -29.20 -2.95 -1.80
N THR A 247 -29.89 -2.47 -0.76
CA THR A 247 -30.33 -1.07 -0.64
C THR A 247 -29.50 -0.33 0.41
N ASP A 248 -29.65 -0.69 1.67
CA ASP A 248 -28.95 -0.07 2.81
C ASP A 248 -27.64 -0.77 3.16
N ARG A 249 -27.51 -2.00 2.77
CA ARG A 249 -26.32 -2.83 2.97
C ARG A 249 -26.23 -3.93 1.92
N LEU A 250 -25.04 -4.50 1.81
CA LEU A 250 -24.79 -5.66 0.96
C LEU A 250 -25.62 -6.86 1.40
N THR A 251 -26.33 -7.48 0.46
CA THR A 251 -27.07 -8.75 0.63
C THR A 251 -26.56 -9.85 -0.29
N GLY A 252 -25.84 -9.50 -1.32
CA GLY A 252 -25.27 -10.43 -2.28
C GLY A 252 -24.49 -9.73 -3.39
N VAL A 253 -23.93 -10.51 -4.27
CA VAL A 253 -23.21 -10.04 -5.46
C VAL A 253 -23.70 -10.73 -6.71
N LEU A 254 -23.67 -10.02 -7.83
CA LEU A 254 -23.84 -10.58 -9.16
C LEU A 254 -22.45 -10.93 -9.72
N VAL A 255 -22.25 -12.17 -10.15
CA VAL A 255 -20.95 -12.66 -10.65
C VAL A 255 -21.15 -13.21 -12.06
N GLY A 256 -20.22 -12.92 -12.97
CA GLY A 256 -20.21 -13.44 -14.34
C GLY A 256 -18.88 -14.11 -14.68
N ARG A 257 -18.93 -15.06 -15.61
CA ARG A 257 -17.74 -15.75 -16.13
C ARG A 257 -17.13 -14.96 -17.28
N LEU A 258 -15.80 -14.82 -17.29
CA LEU A 258 -15.07 -14.19 -18.37
C LEU A 258 -14.68 -15.20 -19.48
N ASP A 259 -14.80 -14.77 -20.71
CA ASP A 259 -14.27 -15.48 -21.88
C ASP A 259 -12.73 -15.29 -22.01
N ARG A 260 -12.11 -15.78 -23.08
CA ARG A 260 -10.65 -15.65 -23.29
C ARG A 260 -10.21 -14.21 -23.57
N ASN A 261 -11.13 -13.34 -23.96
CA ASN A 261 -10.90 -11.95 -24.28
C ASN A 261 -11.23 -11.01 -23.10
N GLY A 262 -11.53 -11.56 -21.91
CA GLY A 262 -11.87 -10.79 -20.71
C GLY A 262 -13.29 -10.20 -20.73
N ARG A 263 -14.17 -10.62 -21.65
CA ARG A 263 -15.58 -10.20 -21.73
C ARG A 263 -16.48 -11.14 -20.95
N VAL A 264 -17.55 -10.62 -20.37
CA VAL A 264 -18.54 -11.45 -19.68
C VAL A 264 -19.27 -12.34 -20.69
N ARG A 265 -19.28 -13.64 -20.42
CA ARG A 265 -20.01 -14.61 -21.21
C ARG A 265 -21.49 -14.55 -20.83
N ALA A 266 -22.34 -14.15 -21.78
CA ALA A 266 -23.78 -14.06 -21.58
C ALA A 266 -24.39 -15.38 -21.05
N GLY A 267 -25.36 -15.27 -20.13
CA GLY A 267 -26.04 -16.40 -19.52
C GLY A 267 -25.23 -17.15 -18.45
N THR A 268 -24.11 -16.57 -17.99
CA THR A 268 -23.31 -17.12 -16.90
C THR A 268 -23.47 -16.33 -15.61
N GLU A 269 -24.26 -15.26 -15.65
CA GLU A 269 -24.50 -14.39 -14.53
C GLU A 269 -25.28 -15.14 -13.44
N ARG A 270 -24.80 -15.03 -12.22
CA ARG A 270 -25.45 -15.64 -11.05
C ARG A 270 -25.30 -14.77 -9.83
N GLN A 271 -26.31 -14.76 -9.01
CA GLN A 271 -26.27 -14.15 -7.69
C GLN A 271 -25.65 -15.10 -6.67
N ILE A 272 -24.84 -14.55 -5.77
CA ILE A 272 -24.33 -15.25 -4.60
C ILE A 272 -24.59 -14.36 -3.39
N ASP A 273 -25.36 -14.87 -2.42
CA ASP A 273 -25.66 -14.11 -1.19
C ASP A 273 -24.42 -13.99 -0.32
N CYS A 274 -24.22 -12.81 0.25
CA CYS A 274 -23.16 -12.51 1.22
C CYS A 274 -23.49 -11.24 2.00
N ASP A 275 -22.91 -11.11 3.17
CA ASP A 275 -22.99 -9.89 3.99
C ASP A 275 -21.71 -9.06 3.92
N VAL A 276 -20.61 -9.63 3.39
CA VAL A 276 -19.37 -8.93 3.12
C VAL A 276 -18.78 -9.34 1.78
N LEU A 277 -18.36 -8.36 1.01
CA LEU A 277 -17.54 -8.49 -0.19
C LEU A 277 -16.19 -7.84 0.05
N ALA A 278 -15.12 -8.64 0.12
CA ALA A 278 -13.74 -8.19 0.24
C ALA A 278 -13.09 -8.14 -1.16
N VAL A 279 -12.83 -6.93 -1.70
CA VAL A 279 -12.37 -6.73 -3.08
C VAL A 279 -10.90 -6.35 -3.12
N GLY A 280 -10.10 -7.02 -3.98
CA GLY A 280 -8.68 -6.74 -4.20
C GLY A 280 -8.33 -6.61 -5.68
N TRP A 281 -7.89 -5.42 -6.10
CA TRP A 281 -7.42 -5.13 -7.45
C TRP A 281 -5.92 -4.81 -7.51
N GLY A 282 -5.15 -5.36 -6.56
CA GLY A 282 -3.76 -5.03 -6.36
C GLY A 282 -3.58 -3.82 -5.44
N PHE A 283 -2.46 -3.14 -5.58
CA PHE A 283 -2.06 -2.05 -4.68
C PHE A 283 -1.67 -0.80 -5.45
N THR A 284 -1.74 0.33 -4.78
CA THR A 284 -1.29 1.64 -5.28
C THR A 284 -0.16 2.11 -4.38
N PRO A 285 1.06 2.30 -4.90
CA PRO A 285 2.20 2.82 -4.13
C PRO A 285 1.94 4.18 -3.51
N GLN A 286 2.47 4.39 -2.31
CA GLN A 286 2.42 5.70 -1.62
C GLN A 286 3.61 6.55 -2.07
N LEU A 287 3.35 7.50 -2.95
CA LEU A 287 4.37 8.28 -3.65
C LEU A 287 4.41 9.76 -3.25
N GLU A 288 3.60 10.19 -2.29
CA GLU A 288 3.50 11.59 -1.91
C GLU A 288 4.86 12.18 -1.50
N LEU A 289 5.61 11.47 -0.65
CA LEU A 289 6.95 11.89 -0.24
C LEU A 289 8.00 11.79 -1.37
N PRO A 290 8.11 10.69 -2.11
CA PRO A 290 8.99 10.62 -3.27
C PRO A 290 8.75 11.75 -4.28
N LEU A 291 7.49 12.08 -4.57
CA LEU A 291 7.16 13.15 -5.52
C LEU A 291 7.44 14.54 -4.95
N GLN A 292 7.18 14.77 -3.66
CA GLN A 292 7.54 16.01 -2.96
C GLN A 292 9.04 16.29 -3.04
N LEU A 293 9.87 15.24 -3.00
CA LEU A 293 11.33 15.32 -3.12
C LEU A 293 11.80 15.41 -4.58
N GLY A 294 10.91 15.29 -5.56
CA GLY A 294 11.28 15.33 -6.98
C GLY A 294 11.88 14.03 -7.53
N CYS A 295 11.65 12.89 -6.87
CA CYS A 295 12.11 11.60 -7.37
C CYS A 295 11.49 11.29 -8.74
N ALA A 296 12.29 10.76 -9.67
CA ALA A 296 11.81 10.28 -10.95
C ALA A 296 10.90 9.07 -10.77
N THR A 297 9.87 8.99 -11.62
CA THR A 297 8.87 7.92 -11.60
C THR A 297 8.70 7.30 -12.98
N HIS A 298 8.10 6.13 -13.05
CA HIS A 298 7.65 5.50 -14.30
C HIS A 298 6.41 4.63 -14.04
N LEU A 299 5.75 4.20 -15.11
CA LEU A 299 4.67 3.21 -15.01
C LEU A 299 5.24 1.81 -14.99
N ASP A 300 4.91 1.03 -13.97
CA ASP A 300 5.23 -0.39 -13.89
C ASP A 300 4.26 -1.24 -14.74
N VAL A 301 4.53 -2.53 -14.84
CA VAL A 301 3.78 -3.52 -15.65
C VAL A 301 2.27 -3.54 -15.30
N ASP A 302 1.92 -3.32 -14.04
CA ASP A 302 0.54 -3.28 -13.56
C ASP A 302 -0.12 -1.89 -13.70
N LYS A 303 0.53 -0.98 -14.41
CA LYS A 303 0.13 0.43 -14.59
C LYS A 303 0.15 1.25 -13.29
N SER A 304 0.82 0.78 -12.25
CA SER A 304 1.14 1.61 -11.07
C SER A 304 2.20 2.64 -11.44
N LEU A 305 2.06 3.84 -10.88
CA LEU A 305 3.17 4.78 -10.81
C LEU A 305 4.12 4.32 -9.71
N VAL A 306 5.42 4.25 -10.00
CA VAL A 306 6.46 3.78 -9.06
C VAL A 306 7.69 4.67 -9.12
N VAL A 307 8.48 4.69 -8.04
CA VAL A 307 9.77 5.41 -8.00
C VAL A 307 10.79 4.65 -8.84
N THR A 308 11.51 5.38 -9.69
CA THR A 308 12.66 4.85 -10.43
C THR A 308 13.88 4.78 -9.52
N VAL A 309 14.47 3.59 -9.41
CA VAL A 309 15.66 3.33 -8.60
C VAL A 309 16.68 2.52 -9.40
N ASP A 310 17.95 2.65 -9.02
CA ASP A 310 19.02 1.83 -9.54
C ASP A 310 19.14 0.47 -8.82
N ASP A 311 20.22 -0.28 -9.09
CA ASP A 311 20.46 -1.59 -8.47
C ASP A 311 20.78 -1.51 -6.98
N ASP A 312 21.15 -0.35 -6.47
CA ASP A 312 21.40 -0.05 -5.06
C ASP A 312 20.22 0.64 -4.38
N GLN A 313 19.06 0.69 -5.05
CA GLN A 313 17.85 1.35 -4.59
C GLN A 313 17.99 2.89 -4.45
N ALA A 314 19.01 3.50 -5.03
CA ALA A 314 19.15 4.95 -5.06
C ALA A 314 18.14 5.56 -6.04
N THR A 315 17.50 6.64 -5.62
CA THR A 315 16.57 7.42 -6.45
C THR A 315 17.34 8.42 -7.33
N SER A 316 16.62 9.16 -8.16
CA SER A 316 17.20 10.29 -8.91
C SER A 316 17.64 11.47 -8.04
N VAL A 317 17.30 11.47 -6.75
CA VAL A 317 17.63 12.52 -5.79
C VAL A 317 18.79 12.06 -4.92
N ALA A 318 19.90 12.80 -4.96
CA ALA A 318 21.10 12.43 -4.22
C ALA A 318 20.84 12.33 -2.71
N GLY A 319 21.32 11.24 -2.10
CA GLY A 319 21.12 10.99 -0.67
C GLY A 319 19.75 10.42 -0.31
N VAL A 320 18.93 10.04 -1.29
CA VAL A 320 17.60 9.46 -1.09
C VAL A 320 17.51 8.10 -1.76
N TRP A 321 17.11 7.08 -1.02
CA TRP A 321 16.82 5.73 -1.47
C TRP A 321 15.33 5.44 -1.34
N ALA A 322 14.83 4.51 -2.14
CA ALA A 322 13.45 4.00 -2.02
C ALA A 322 13.45 2.48 -2.09
N ALA A 323 12.58 1.83 -1.31
CA ALA A 323 12.51 0.36 -1.25
C ALA A 323 11.09 -0.15 -0.96
N GLY A 324 10.81 -1.36 -1.39
CA GLY A 324 9.53 -2.04 -1.22
C GLY A 324 8.48 -1.56 -2.22
N GLU A 325 7.22 -1.58 -1.81
CA GLU A 325 6.08 -1.36 -2.73
C GLU A 325 6.13 0.00 -3.46
N ALA A 326 6.84 1.00 -2.92
CA ALA A 326 7.02 2.29 -3.59
C ALA A 326 7.84 2.19 -4.90
N THR A 327 8.66 1.15 -5.05
CA THR A 327 9.49 0.88 -6.25
C THR A 327 8.88 -0.20 -7.16
N GLY A 328 7.67 -0.64 -6.86
CA GLY A 328 6.87 -1.64 -7.58
C GLY A 328 6.35 -2.74 -6.67
N VAL A 329 5.09 -3.10 -6.87
CA VAL A 329 4.39 -4.07 -6.04
C VAL A 329 4.99 -5.48 -6.22
N GLY A 330 5.53 -6.07 -5.15
CA GLY A 330 6.23 -7.36 -5.25
C GLY A 330 6.17 -8.24 -4.01
N GLY A 331 5.56 -7.74 -2.94
CA GLY A 331 5.36 -8.46 -1.69
C GLY A 331 6.54 -8.39 -0.72
N ALA A 332 6.32 -8.91 0.49
CA ALA A 332 7.20 -8.70 1.63
C ALA A 332 8.63 -9.23 1.45
N ASP A 333 8.81 -10.38 0.78
CA ASP A 333 10.15 -10.95 0.56
C ASP A 333 11.01 -10.03 -0.31
N LEU A 334 10.42 -9.48 -1.39
CA LEU A 334 11.12 -8.52 -2.25
C LEU A 334 11.39 -7.23 -1.49
N ALA A 335 10.39 -6.70 -0.79
CA ALA A 335 10.50 -5.50 0.02
C ALA A 335 11.63 -5.60 1.07
N THR A 336 11.77 -6.76 1.73
CA THR A 336 12.84 -7.03 2.70
C THR A 336 14.22 -6.99 2.04
N VAL A 337 14.37 -7.62 0.86
CA VAL A 337 15.63 -7.62 0.13
C VAL A 337 16.01 -6.21 -0.34
N GLU A 338 15.07 -5.48 -0.90
CA GLU A 338 15.27 -4.10 -1.36
C GLU A 338 15.60 -3.16 -0.20
N GLY A 339 14.87 -3.29 0.92
CA GLY A 339 15.17 -2.52 2.13
C GLY A 339 16.60 -2.76 2.63
N ARG A 340 17.04 -4.01 2.65
CA ARG A 340 18.41 -4.34 3.05
C ARG A 340 19.45 -3.72 2.10
N ILE A 341 19.22 -3.77 0.79
CA ILE A 341 20.09 -3.12 -0.21
C ILE A 341 20.13 -1.61 0.05
N ALA A 342 18.98 -0.96 0.19
CA ALA A 342 18.90 0.47 0.43
C ALA A 342 19.61 0.91 1.72
N GLY A 343 19.41 0.15 2.82
CA GLY A 343 20.06 0.43 4.10
C GLY A 343 21.58 0.31 4.04
N LEU A 344 22.10 -0.73 3.39
CA LEU A 344 23.53 -0.93 3.18
C LEU A 344 24.13 0.16 2.27
N ALA A 345 23.44 0.51 1.17
CA ALA A 345 23.90 1.55 0.26
C ALA A 345 23.90 2.94 0.93
N ALA A 346 22.86 3.25 1.71
CA ALA A 346 22.81 4.48 2.49
C ALA A 346 23.95 4.54 3.52
N ALA A 347 24.22 3.45 4.24
CA ALA A 347 25.32 3.35 5.20
C ALA A 347 26.69 3.55 4.53
N ALA A 348 26.91 2.92 3.39
CA ALA A 348 28.15 3.09 2.61
C ALA A 348 28.36 4.56 2.17
N SER A 349 27.29 5.26 1.77
CA SER A 349 27.34 6.68 1.42
C SER A 349 27.70 7.62 2.59
N LEU A 350 27.58 7.11 3.81
CA LEU A 350 27.92 7.81 5.06
C LEU A 350 29.31 7.44 5.57
N GLY A 351 30.07 6.59 4.81
CA GLY A 351 31.40 6.16 5.15
C GLY A 351 31.46 4.96 6.12
N ALA A 352 30.37 4.20 6.25
CA ALA A 352 30.41 2.97 7.03
C ALA A 352 31.31 1.93 6.35
N ASP A 353 32.23 1.31 7.14
CA ASP A 353 33.18 0.32 6.65
C ASP A 353 32.49 -0.99 6.22
N ALA A 354 33.06 -1.56 5.15
CA ALA A 354 32.80 -2.92 4.67
C ALA A 354 31.32 -3.36 4.65
N VAL A 355 30.55 -2.75 3.78
CA VAL A 355 29.28 -3.31 3.35
C VAL A 355 29.55 -4.66 2.68
N ALA A 356 28.99 -5.72 3.22
CA ALA A 356 29.06 -7.06 2.64
C ALA A 356 28.74 -7.02 1.15
N ASP A 357 29.40 -7.88 0.33
CA ASP A 357 29.17 -7.96 -1.11
C ASP A 357 27.66 -8.00 -1.43
N GLY A 358 27.15 -6.92 -1.97
CA GLY A 358 25.71 -6.77 -2.30
C GLY A 358 25.24 -7.63 -3.49
N ARG A 359 26.16 -8.31 -4.20
CA ARG A 359 25.83 -9.12 -5.39
C ARG A 359 24.80 -10.24 -5.12
N PRO A 360 24.86 -11.00 -4.02
CA PRO A 360 23.82 -12.00 -3.74
C PRO A 360 22.44 -11.39 -3.51
N LEU A 361 22.37 -10.23 -2.84
CA LEU A 361 21.11 -9.51 -2.60
C LEU A 361 20.52 -8.99 -3.92
N ARG A 362 21.34 -8.37 -4.78
CA ARG A 362 20.89 -7.88 -6.09
C ARG A 362 20.41 -9.02 -7.00
N ARG A 363 21.08 -10.19 -7.00
CA ARG A 363 20.62 -11.39 -7.73
C ARG A 363 19.28 -11.87 -7.18
N ARG A 364 19.10 -11.93 -5.87
CA ARG A 364 17.83 -12.32 -5.25
C ARG A 364 16.73 -11.31 -5.57
N ARG A 365 17.03 -9.99 -5.49
CA ARG A 365 16.11 -8.93 -5.91
C ARG A 365 15.64 -9.14 -7.34
N SER A 366 16.58 -9.31 -8.29
CA SER A 366 16.28 -9.51 -9.70
C SER A 366 15.37 -10.71 -9.95
N SER A 367 15.61 -11.84 -9.27
CA SER A 367 14.74 -13.03 -9.36
C SER A 367 13.33 -12.76 -8.82
N LEU A 368 13.20 -12.14 -7.65
CA LEU A 368 11.91 -11.81 -7.05
C LEU A 368 11.15 -10.74 -7.86
N ARG A 369 11.85 -9.75 -8.42
CA ARG A 369 11.27 -8.72 -9.29
C ARG A 369 10.78 -9.34 -10.61
N GLY A 370 11.54 -10.28 -11.18
CA GLY A 370 11.12 -11.04 -12.35
C GLY A 370 9.83 -11.85 -12.09
N PHE A 371 9.71 -12.46 -10.92
CA PHE A 371 8.48 -13.15 -10.51
C PHE A 371 7.31 -12.17 -10.32
N ALA A 372 7.52 -11.02 -9.67
CA ALA A 372 6.50 -9.99 -9.50
C ALA A 372 5.99 -9.47 -10.85
N SER A 373 6.89 -9.18 -11.79
CA SER A 373 6.52 -8.77 -13.15
C SER A 373 5.70 -9.84 -13.88
N ALA A 374 6.09 -11.12 -13.79
CA ALA A 374 5.31 -12.23 -14.35
C ALA A 374 3.92 -12.33 -13.70
N MET A 375 3.84 -12.18 -12.39
CA MET A 375 2.58 -12.19 -11.64
C MET A 375 1.63 -11.10 -12.13
N HIS A 376 2.10 -9.87 -12.31
CA HIS A 376 1.28 -8.77 -12.83
C HIS A 376 0.79 -9.01 -14.26
N GLN A 377 1.60 -9.68 -15.10
CA GLN A 377 1.19 -10.06 -16.45
C GLN A 377 0.20 -11.23 -16.48
N VAL A 378 0.22 -12.11 -15.49
CA VAL A 378 -0.74 -13.23 -15.33
C VAL A 378 -2.06 -12.75 -14.73
N TYR A 379 -2.03 -11.75 -13.89
CA TYR A 379 -3.19 -11.22 -13.16
C TYR A 379 -3.49 -9.75 -13.48
N PRO A 380 -3.66 -9.37 -14.75
CA PRO A 380 -4.05 -8.01 -15.10
C PRO A 380 -5.46 -7.70 -14.61
N ILE A 381 -5.74 -6.44 -14.38
CA ILE A 381 -7.10 -5.96 -14.16
C ILE A 381 -7.86 -6.02 -15.49
N PRO A 382 -8.99 -6.77 -15.58
CA PRO A 382 -9.77 -6.82 -16.82
C PRO A 382 -10.42 -5.46 -17.12
N ASP A 383 -10.42 -5.05 -18.38
CA ASP A 383 -11.02 -3.77 -18.81
C ASP A 383 -12.52 -3.68 -18.48
N ILE A 384 -13.22 -4.81 -18.48
CA ILE A 384 -14.64 -4.92 -18.12
C ILE A 384 -14.97 -4.32 -16.75
N VAL A 385 -14.01 -4.28 -15.80
CA VAL A 385 -14.23 -3.73 -14.45
C VAL A 385 -14.65 -2.27 -14.53
N LEU A 386 -13.95 -1.46 -15.34
CA LEU A 386 -14.28 -0.05 -15.54
C LEU A 386 -15.34 0.18 -16.61
N GLU A 387 -15.48 -0.76 -17.56
CA GLU A 387 -16.53 -0.70 -18.60
C GLU A 387 -17.94 -0.78 -18.03
N ARG A 388 -18.10 -1.36 -16.87
CA ARG A 388 -19.40 -1.53 -16.21
C ARG A 388 -19.80 -0.39 -15.30
N CYS A 389 -18.96 0.61 -15.13
CA CYS A 389 -19.37 1.84 -14.45
C CYS A 389 -20.44 2.54 -15.28
N SER A 390 -21.69 2.52 -14.80
CA SER A 390 -22.77 3.38 -15.33
C SER A 390 -22.51 4.82 -14.92
N ASP A 391 -23.22 5.76 -15.53
CA ASP A 391 -23.09 7.17 -15.19
C ASP A 391 -23.35 7.44 -13.69
N GLU A 392 -24.22 6.65 -13.05
CA GLU A 392 -24.55 6.76 -11.62
C GLU A 392 -23.54 6.07 -10.69
N THR A 393 -22.59 5.32 -11.25
CA THR A 393 -21.58 4.62 -10.42
C THR A 393 -20.69 5.63 -9.71
N LEU A 394 -20.74 5.65 -8.37
CA LEU A 394 -19.90 6.54 -7.57
C LEU A 394 -18.42 6.18 -7.76
N VAL A 395 -17.59 7.19 -8.05
CA VAL A 395 -16.12 7.04 -8.19
C VAL A 395 -15.38 7.65 -7.01
N CYS A 396 -15.75 8.87 -6.62
CA CYS A 396 -15.16 9.54 -5.47
C CYS A 396 -16.17 9.63 -4.33
N ARG A 397 -15.95 8.83 -3.26
CA ARG A 397 -16.84 8.82 -2.08
C ARG A 397 -16.79 10.10 -1.26
N CYS A 398 -15.65 10.81 -1.24
CA CYS A 398 -15.47 12.00 -0.40
C CYS A 398 -16.17 13.23 -0.98
N GLU A 399 -16.24 13.32 -2.32
CA GLU A 399 -16.85 14.45 -3.06
C GLU A 399 -18.10 14.01 -3.81
N GLU A 400 -18.54 12.76 -3.61
CA GLU A 400 -19.75 12.18 -4.23
C GLU A 400 -19.79 12.32 -5.76
N VAL A 401 -18.60 12.15 -6.40
CA VAL A 401 -18.46 12.26 -7.86
C VAL A 401 -18.72 10.92 -8.52
N ASP A 402 -19.69 10.86 -9.40
CA ASP A 402 -20.05 9.71 -10.22
C ASP A 402 -19.23 9.60 -11.52
N ALA A 403 -19.32 8.48 -12.22
CA ALA A 403 -18.62 8.23 -13.48
C ALA A 403 -19.16 9.13 -14.61
N GLY A 404 -20.46 9.47 -14.58
CA GLY A 404 -21.09 10.40 -15.52
C GLY A 404 -20.51 11.80 -15.44
N SER A 405 -20.19 12.28 -14.25
CA SER A 405 -19.51 13.57 -14.04
C SER A 405 -18.12 13.60 -14.65
N ILE A 406 -17.36 12.48 -14.50
CA ILE A 406 -16.05 12.32 -15.15
C ILE A 406 -16.21 12.30 -16.68
N ARG A 407 -17.18 11.54 -17.19
CA ARG A 407 -17.47 11.48 -18.63
C ARG A 407 -17.85 12.86 -19.18
N ARG A 408 -18.74 13.59 -18.51
CA ARG A 408 -19.11 14.97 -18.90
C ARG A 408 -17.91 15.90 -18.92
N ALA A 409 -17.02 15.84 -17.93
CA ALA A 409 -15.80 16.64 -17.91
C ALA A 409 -14.92 16.39 -19.15
N VAL A 410 -14.84 15.15 -19.62
CA VAL A 410 -14.07 14.81 -20.83
C VAL A 410 -14.83 15.16 -22.11
N VAL A 411 -16.05 14.66 -22.26
CA VAL A 411 -16.79 14.72 -23.54
C VAL A 411 -17.38 16.08 -23.78
N ASP A 412 -18.01 16.70 -22.77
CA ASP A 412 -18.76 17.94 -22.93
C ASP A 412 -17.91 19.19 -22.62
N LEU A 413 -16.91 19.05 -21.70
CA LEU A 413 -16.06 20.18 -21.29
C LEU A 413 -14.61 20.08 -21.83
N GLY A 414 -14.30 19.05 -22.61
CA GLY A 414 -13.03 18.94 -23.33
C GLY A 414 -11.80 18.63 -22.47
N ALA A 415 -11.96 18.03 -21.27
CA ALA A 415 -10.84 17.61 -20.48
C ALA A 415 -10.07 16.45 -21.16
N THR A 416 -8.79 16.60 -21.36
CA THR A 416 -7.94 15.60 -22.02
C THR A 416 -7.06 14.82 -21.06
N GLU A 417 -6.95 15.26 -19.81
CA GLU A 417 -6.08 14.67 -18.77
C GLU A 417 -6.78 14.63 -17.40
N ALA A 418 -6.31 13.74 -16.54
CA ALA A 418 -6.91 13.51 -15.23
C ALA A 418 -6.84 14.75 -14.30
N ARG A 419 -5.82 15.60 -14.44
CA ARG A 419 -5.72 16.85 -13.68
C ARG A 419 -6.88 17.81 -14.03
N THR A 420 -7.18 17.98 -15.29
CA THR A 420 -8.30 18.83 -15.75
C THR A 420 -9.64 18.27 -15.28
N VAL A 421 -9.84 16.94 -15.36
CA VAL A 421 -11.02 16.26 -14.78
C VAL A 421 -11.13 16.54 -13.29
N LYS A 422 -10.03 16.46 -12.54
CA LYS A 422 -9.98 16.77 -11.10
C LYS A 422 -10.43 18.22 -10.82
N LEU A 423 -10.05 19.17 -11.66
CA LEU A 423 -10.42 20.58 -11.48
C LEU A 423 -11.90 20.84 -11.84
N LEU A 424 -12.43 20.17 -12.87
CA LEU A 424 -13.80 20.40 -13.37
C LEU A 424 -14.85 19.63 -12.56
N ALA A 425 -14.59 18.37 -12.22
CA ALA A 425 -15.53 17.47 -11.55
C ALA A 425 -15.17 17.15 -10.08
N ARG A 426 -14.02 17.61 -9.60
CA ARG A 426 -13.52 17.52 -8.21
C ARG A 426 -13.19 16.12 -7.65
N PRO A 427 -13.07 15.00 -8.43
CA PRO A 427 -12.63 13.75 -7.83
C PRO A 427 -11.24 13.91 -7.22
N GLY A 428 -11.04 13.33 -6.04
CA GLY A 428 -9.75 13.38 -5.32
C GLY A 428 -9.45 14.66 -4.58
N MET A 429 -10.41 15.60 -4.47
CA MET A 429 -10.26 16.82 -3.67
C MET A 429 -10.69 16.64 -2.20
N GLY A 430 -11.40 15.58 -1.89
CA GLY A 430 -11.88 15.30 -0.54
C GLY A 430 -10.81 14.75 0.40
N TRP A 431 -11.25 14.29 1.58
CA TRP A 431 -10.39 13.91 2.70
C TRP A 431 -9.25 12.93 2.34
N CYS A 432 -9.53 11.86 1.55
CA CYS A 432 -8.50 10.90 1.16
C CYS A 432 -7.53 11.45 0.12
N GLN A 433 -7.81 12.61 -0.41
CA GLN A 433 -6.94 13.29 -1.37
C GLN A 433 -6.64 12.43 -2.62
N GLY A 434 -7.60 11.66 -3.15
CA GLY A 434 -7.46 10.82 -4.34
C GLY A 434 -6.78 9.46 -4.13
N ARG A 435 -6.38 9.10 -2.91
CA ARG A 435 -5.80 7.77 -2.61
C ARG A 435 -6.74 6.63 -2.97
N VAL A 436 -8.05 6.84 -2.85
CA VAL A 436 -9.07 5.86 -3.21
C VAL A 436 -9.43 5.97 -4.70
N CYS A 437 -9.81 7.16 -5.18
CA CYS A 437 -10.39 7.35 -6.51
C CYS A 437 -9.39 7.73 -7.60
N GLY A 438 -8.16 8.13 -7.28
CA GLY A 438 -7.21 8.71 -8.26
C GLY A 438 -6.88 7.77 -9.41
N PHE A 439 -6.57 6.50 -9.12
CA PHE A 439 -6.27 5.51 -10.15
C PHE A 439 -7.49 5.26 -11.06
N ALA A 440 -8.68 5.09 -10.48
CA ALA A 440 -9.91 4.89 -11.25
C ALA A 440 -10.24 6.10 -12.11
N THR A 441 -10.10 7.33 -11.57
CA THR A 441 -10.32 8.58 -12.30
C THR A 441 -9.37 8.70 -13.49
N ALA A 442 -8.07 8.40 -13.30
CA ALA A 442 -7.08 8.40 -14.38
C ALA A 442 -7.44 7.40 -15.49
N CYS A 443 -7.85 6.17 -15.10
CA CYS A 443 -8.26 5.14 -16.05
C CYS A 443 -9.53 5.53 -16.81
N LEU A 444 -10.56 6.06 -16.15
CA LEU A 444 -11.81 6.53 -16.79
C LEU A 444 -11.54 7.70 -17.74
N THR A 445 -10.71 8.66 -17.33
CA THR A 445 -10.29 9.78 -18.19
C THR A 445 -9.60 9.27 -19.45
N ALA A 446 -8.59 8.43 -19.30
CA ALA A 446 -7.85 7.85 -20.42
C ALA A 446 -8.77 7.08 -21.38
N ARG A 447 -9.72 6.31 -20.83
CA ARG A 447 -10.72 5.56 -21.60
C ARG A 447 -11.61 6.50 -22.42
N HIS A 448 -12.19 7.55 -21.80
CA HIS A 448 -13.08 8.49 -22.51
C HIS A 448 -12.35 9.35 -23.54
N THR A 449 -11.04 9.53 -23.38
CA THR A 449 -10.18 10.20 -24.39
C THR A 449 -9.61 9.24 -25.42
N GLY A 450 -9.91 7.94 -25.36
CA GLY A 450 -9.43 6.92 -26.33
C GLY A 450 -7.93 6.64 -26.29
N ARG A 451 -7.25 6.88 -25.16
CA ARG A 451 -5.81 6.69 -24.99
C ARG A 451 -5.47 5.74 -23.83
N ALA A 452 -4.23 5.33 -23.74
CA ALA A 452 -3.72 4.64 -22.55
C ALA A 452 -3.51 5.62 -21.39
N VAL A 453 -3.58 5.10 -20.15
CA VAL A 453 -3.17 5.84 -18.95
C VAL A 453 -1.68 6.18 -19.08
N ALA A 454 -1.34 7.41 -18.78
CA ALA A 454 0.04 7.91 -18.79
C ALA A 454 0.49 8.35 -17.39
N GLU A 455 1.79 8.47 -17.18
CA GLU A 455 2.37 8.90 -15.91
C GLU A 455 1.76 10.21 -15.37
N PRO A 456 1.55 11.28 -16.19
CA PRO A 456 0.96 12.52 -15.70
C PRO A 456 -0.44 12.37 -15.11
N ASP A 457 -1.22 11.38 -15.60
CA ASP A 457 -2.59 11.14 -15.08
C ASP A 457 -2.56 10.65 -13.62
N LEU A 458 -1.63 9.76 -13.29
CA LEU A 458 -1.51 9.23 -11.93
C LEU A 458 -0.78 10.22 -11.02
N ARG A 459 0.23 10.89 -11.56
CA ARG A 459 0.99 11.92 -10.85
C ARG A 459 0.08 13.06 -10.36
N ALA A 460 -0.93 13.45 -11.13
CA ALA A 460 -1.91 14.48 -10.78
C ALA A 460 -2.64 14.22 -9.44
N PHE A 461 -2.69 12.98 -8.97
CA PHE A 461 -3.31 12.60 -7.70
C PHE A 461 -2.31 12.35 -6.57
N ALA A 462 -1.05 12.08 -6.87
CA ALA A 462 -0.02 11.76 -5.90
C ALA A 462 0.92 12.95 -5.60
N ASP A 463 1.08 13.89 -6.55
CA ASP A 463 1.90 15.10 -6.38
C ASP A 463 1.17 16.13 -5.51
N ARG A 464 1.69 16.36 -4.30
CA ARG A 464 1.06 17.19 -3.26
C ARG A 464 2.09 17.94 -2.45
N SER A 465 1.72 19.15 -2.04
CA SER A 465 2.56 19.97 -1.14
C SER A 465 2.65 19.37 0.26
N ILE A 466 1.65 18.60 0.69
CA ILE A 466 1.58 17.95 2.02
C ILE A 466 1.31 16.46 1.79
N ALA A 467 2.24 15.61 2.22
CA ALA A 467 2.18 14.18 1.98
C ALA A 467 1.02 13.49 2.72
N THR A 468 0.60 14.01 3.86
CA THR A 468 -0.50 13.47 4.67
C THR A 468 -1.34 14.60 5.22
N PRO A 469 -2.70 14.52 5.20
CA PRO A 469 -3.54 15.51 5.86
C PRO A 469 -3.18 15.65 7.34
N VAL A 470 -2.94 16.90 7.77
CA VAL A 470 -2.57 17.22 9.14
C VAL A 470 -3.59 18.23 9.71
N PRO A 471 -4.14 17.99 10.90
CA PRO A 471 -5.00 18.96 11.57
C PRO A 471 -4.26 20.29 11.80
N LEU A 472 -4.83 21.42 11.40
CA LEU A 472 -4.22 22.74 11.53
C LEU A 472 -3.84 23.05 12.97
N GLY A 473 -4.64 22.65 13.96
CA GLY A 473 -4.32 22.84 15.38
C GLY A 473 -3.04 22.13 15.84
N ARG A 474 -2.59 21.08 15.11
CA ARG A 474 -1.30 20.43 15.38
C ARG A 474 -0.12 21.18 14.75
N LEU A 475 -0.33 21.88 13.66
CA LEU A 475 0.67 22.74 13.04
C LEU A 475 0.75 24.08 13.77
N ALA A 476 -0.37 24.56 14.32
CA ALA A 476 -0.48 25.80 15.07
C ALA A 476 -0.19 25.65 16.57
N ALA A 477 0.17 24.44 17.06
CA ALA A 477 0.58 24.25 18.44
C ALA A 477 1.69 25.25 18.76
N PRO A 478 1.56 26.09 19.83
CA PRO A 478 2.52 27.15 20.11
C PRO A 478 3.92 26.56 20.19
N LEU A 479 4.88 27.25 19.65
CA LEU A 479 6.27 27.11 20.08
C LEU A 479 6.20 27.28 21.60
N ALA A 480 6.33 26.17 22.33
CA ALA A 480 6.23 26.20 23.78
C ALA A 480 7.31 27.19 24.29
N ASP A 481 6.83 28.19 25.04
CA ASP A 481 7.59 29.07 25.91
C ASP A 481 8.67 29.94 25.25
N GLU A 482 8.27 31.03 24.58
CA GLU A 482 8.75 32.32 25.00
C GLU A 482 7.78 32.85 26.08
N GLN A 483 7.96 32.45 27.34
CA GLN A 483 7.52 33.29 28.45
C GLN A 483 8.29 34.59 28.32
N PRO A 484 7.64 35.77 28.21
CA PRO A 484 8.34 36.99 28.37
C PRO A 484 8.89 36.99 29.82
N ASP A 485 10.22 37.11 29.93
CA ASP A 485 10.88 37.37 31.19
C ASP A 485 10.09 38.46 31.89
N GLY A 486 9.52 38.12 33.03
CA GLY A 486 8.78 39.05 33.84
C GLY A 486 9.70 40.20 34.22
N ASP A 487 9.44 41.37 33.67
CA ASP A 487 9.98 42.63 34.17
C ASP A 487 9.58 42.74 35.64
N GLY A 488 10.56 42.47 36.49
CA GLY A 488 10.52 42.82 37.86
C GLY A 488 10.57 44.34 38.00
N GLY A 489 9.49 44.94 38.47
CA GLY A 489 9.38 46.28 38.94
C GLY A 489 8.80 46.25 40.34
#